data_98b1a37376526ef82d3e610affdd0cd9
#
_entry.id   98b1a37376526ef82d3e610affdd0cd9
#
_cell.length_a   1.000
_cell.length_b   1.000
_cell.length_c   1.000
_cell.angle_alpha   90.00
_cell.angle_beta   90.00
_cell.angle_gamma   90.00
#
_symmetry.space_group_name_H-M   'P 1'
#
loop_
_entity.id
_entity.type
_entity.pdbx_description
1 polymer ?
#
loop_
_entity_poly.entity_id
_entity_poly.type
_entity_poly.pdbx_seq_one_letter_code
_entity_poly.pdbx_strand_id
1 'polypeptide(L)'
;DIDIRRSKLKSIKENIKEYTEERENLSKEKHLYELATTLLKDTGIKTRIIKQYLPIINKLINKYLSAMDFYITFELDENFNESIKSRHRDEFTYASFSEGEKMRIDLALLFTWRAVAKLKNSVNTNLLVLDEVFDSSLDASGTDEFLKILYDLTHGTSSNINVFVISHKGEVLYDKFEKTVKFQKQKNFSTLAA
;
A
#
# COMPACT_ATOMS: atom_id res chain seq x y z
N ASP A 1 11.95 -61.83 44.93
CA ASP A 1 12.60 -61.32 43.69
C ASP A 1 11.63 -61.14 42.53
N ILE A 2 10.68 -62.08 42.31
CA ILE A 2 9.69 -62.00 41.22
C ILE A 2 8.68 -60.85 41.44
N ASP A 3 8.19 -60.61 42.63
CA ASP A 3 7.21 -59.55 42.94
C ASP A 3 7.80 -58.15 42.80
N ILE A 4 9.06 -57.98 43.17
CA ILE A 4 9.77 -56.72 42.97
C ILE A 4 9.92 -56.41 41.46
N ARG A 5 10.21 -57.41 40.64
CA ARG A 5 10.30 -57.26 39.20
C ARG A 5 8.94 -56.96 38.56
N ARG A 6 7.86 -57.61 39.03
CA ARG A 6 6.48 -57.30 38.57
C ARG A 6 6.04 -55.90 38.93
N SER A 7 6.31 -55.42 40.15
CA SER A 7 6.02 -54.05 40.59
C SER A 7 6.78 -53.04 39.70
N LYS A 8 8.07 -53.27 39.47
CA LYS A 8 8.89 -52.43 38.59
C LYS A 8 8.40 -52.40 37.17
N LEU A 9 7.97 -53.55 36.63
CA LEU A 9 7.43 -53.64 35.28
C LEU A 9 6.09 -52.90 35.13
N LYS A 10 5.25 -52.95 36.19
CA LYS A 10 3.99 -52.18 36.22
C LYS A 10 4.26 -50.68 36.20
N SER A 11 5.13 -50.21 37.08
CA SER A 11 5.52 -48.80 37.14
C SER A 11 6.09 -48.29 35.80
N ILE A 12 6.97 -49.08 35.16
CA ILE A 12 7.52 -48.72 33.84
C ILE A 12 6.41 -48.65 32.78
N LYS A 13 5.45 -49.56 32.79
CA LYS A 13 4.32 -49.50 31.84
C LYS A 13 3.44 -48.30 32.06
N GLU A 14 3.19 -47.92 33.31
CA GLU A 14 2.45 -46.68 33.65
C GLU A 14 3.17 -45.45 33.15
N ASN A 15 4.47 -45.34 33.40
CA ASN A 15 5.30 -44.22 32.92
C ASN A 15 5.34 -44.18 31.39
N ILE A 16 5.46 -45.31 30.69
CA ILE A 16 5.42 -45.34 29.22
C ILE A 16 4.09 -44.83 28.70
N LYS A 17 2.98 -45.18 29.33
CA LYS A 17 1.65 -44.68 28.93
C LYS A 17 1.56 -43.17 29.13
N GLU A 18 1.98 -42.65 30.27
CA GLU A 18 1.97 -41.24 30.59
C GLU A 18 2.82 -40.44 29.59
N TYR A 19 4.07 -40.86 29.37
CA TYR A 19 4.96 -40.22 28.39
C TYR A 19 4.46 -40.32 26.94
N THR A 20 3.73 -41.38 26.61
CA THR A 20 3.15 -41.51 25.29
C THR A 20 2.01 -40.48 25.08
N GLU A 21 1.13 -40.35 26.08
CA GLU A 21 0.05 -39.35 26.07
C GLU A 21 0.60 -37.92 26.05
N GLU A 22 1.64 -37.65 26.85
CA GLU A 22 2.32 -36.35 26.86
C GLU A 22 2.96 -36.04 25.49
N ARG A 23 3.65 -37.02 24.91
CA ARG A 23 4.26 -36.88 23.56
C ARG A 23 3.21 -36.59 22.49
N GLU A 24 2.05 -37.25 22.56
CA GLU A 24 0.96 -36.98 21.59
C GLU A 24 0.40 -35.58 21.73
N ASN A 25 0.23 -35.09 22.96
CA ASN A 25 -0.24 -33.74 23.23
C ASN A 25 0.77 -32.69 22.74
N LEU A 26 2.03 -32.87 23.07
CA LEU A 26 3.12 -31.98 22.63
C LEU A 26 3.26 -31.99 21.09
N SER A 27 3.05 -33.16 20.46
CA SER A 27 3.08 -33.26 19.01
C SER A 27 1.93 -32.48 18.33
N LYS A 28 0.73 -32.51 18.93
CA LYS A 28 -0.42 -31.71 18.45
C LYS A 28 -0.16 -30.23 18.61
N GLU A 29 0.35 -29.83 19.76
CA GLU A 29 0.69 -28.43 20.06
C GLU A 29 1.78 -27.91 19.11
N LYS A 30 2.84 -28.70 18.91
CA LYS A 30 3.90 -28.38 17.93
C LYS A 30 3.33 -28.17 16.53
N HIS A 31 2.45 -29.06 16.07
CA HIS A 31 1.83 -28.92 14.75
C HIS A 31 1.00 -27.64 14.63
N LEU A 32 0.28 -27.27 15.68
CA LEU A 32 -0.49 -26.03 15.74
C LEU A 32 0.41 -24.80 15.64
N TYR A 33 1.53 -24.77 16.37
CA TYR A 33 2.52 -23.69 16.27
C TYR A 33 3.21 -23.63 14.91
N GLU A 34 3.53 -24.76 14.29
CA GLU A 34 4.09 -24.81 12.94
C GLU A 34 3.11 -24.25 11.91
N LEU A 35 1.82 -24.59 12.01
CA LEU A 35 0.77 -24.02 11.17
C LEU A 35 0.63 -22.52 11.38
N ALA A 36 0.53 -22.06 12.63
CA ALA A 36 0.45 -20.65 12.96
C ALA A 36 1.67 -19.87 12.41
N THR A 37 2.87 -20.41 12.59
CA THR A 37 4.10 -19.83 12.06
C THR A 37 4.05 -19.70 10.54
N THR A 38 3.56 -20.72 9.85
CA THR A 38 3.43 -20.71 8.38
C THR A 38 2.41 -19.68 7.91
N LEU A 39 1.29 -19.54 8.62
CA LEU A 39 0.25 -18.56 8.30
C LEU A 39 0.68 -17.12 8.58
N LEU A 40 1.51 -16.90 9.60
CA LEU A 40 2.00 -15.57 9.99
C LEU A 40 3.21 -15.10 9.19
N LYS A 41 3.88 -15.98 8.43
CA LYS A 41 4.94 -15.58 7.50
C LYS A 41 4.40 -14.64 6.42
N ASP A 42 5.28 -13.84 5.84
CA ASP A 42 4.92 -12.91 4.74
C ASP A 42 4.27 -13.63 3.54
N THR A 43 4.66 -14.87 3.27
CA THR A 43 4.07 -15.74 2.24
C THR A 43 2.76 -16.43 2.65
N GLY A 44 2.26 -16.18 3.86
CA GLY A 44 1.06 -16.82 4.41
C GLY A 44 -0.24 -16.07 4.09
N ILE A 45 -1.02 -15.74 5.14
CA ILE A 45 -2.32 -15.06 5.03
C ILE A 45 -2.20 -13.71 4.31
N LYS A 46 -1.13 -12.95 4.59
CA LYS A 46 -0.88 -11.63 4.00
C LYS A 46 -0.82 -11.71 2.47
N THR A 47 -0.01 -12.59 1.93
CA THR A 47 0.09 -12.80 0.47
C THR A 47 -1.23 -13.28 -0.12
N ARG A 48 -1.96 -14.14 0.57
CA ARG A 48 -3.27 -14.63 0.13
C ARG A 48 -4.30 -13.52 0.01
N ILE A 49 -4.30 -12.58 0.96
CA ILE A 49 -5.16 -11.39 0.91
C ILE A 49 -4.72 -10.49 -0.24
N ILE A 50 -3.42 -10.24 -0.38
CA ILE A 50 -2.88 -9.40 -1.46
C ILE A 50 -3.29 -9.95 -2.83
N LYS A 51 -3.14 -11.25 -3.08
CA LYS A 51 -3.55 -11.90 -4.34
C LYS A 51 -4.98 -11.59 -4.76
N GLN A 52 -5.92 -11.47 -3.82
CA GLN A 52 -7.32 -11.13 -4.12
C GLN A 52 -7.50 -9.70 -4.64
N TYR A 53 -6.60 -8.78 -4.24
CA TYR A 53 -6.67 -7.36 -4.58
C TYR A 53 -5.78 -6.97 -5.74
N LEU A 54 -4.78 -7.77 -6.10
CA LEU A 54 -3.85 -7.48 -7.20
C LEU A 54 -4.56 -7.13 -8.52
N PRO A 55 -5.58 -7.85 -8.98
CA PRO A 55 -6.28 -7.48 -10.21
C PRO A 55 -6.94 -6.09 -10.13
N ILE A 56 -7.49 -5.74 -8.96
CA ILE A 56 -8.11 -4.44 -8.72
C ILE A 56 -7.03 -3.35 -8.63
N ILE A 57 -5.94 -3.63 -7.90
CA ILE A 57 -4.79 -2.73 -7.77
C ILE A 57 -4.22 -2.41 -9.15
N ASN A 58 -3.87 -3.41 -9.95
CA ASN A 58 -3.30 -3.24 -11.28
C ASN A 58 -4.24 -2.48 -12.22
N LYS A 59 -5.54 -2.76 -12.17
CA LYS A 59 -6.55 -2.02 -12.93
C LYS A 59 -6.62 -0.55 -12.52
N LEU A 60 -6.55 -0.25 -11.22
CA LEU A 60 -6.60 1.13 -10.72
C LEU A 60 -5.33 1.90 -11.05
N ILE A 61 -4.15 1.29 -10.89
CA ILE A 61 -2.88 1.93 -11.27
C ILE A 61 -2.94 2.38 -12.73
N ASN A 62 -3.27 1.46 -13.65
CA ASN A 62 -3.33 1.76 -15.08
C ASN A 62 -4.43 2.78 -15.42
N LYS A 63 -5.55 2.80 -14.67
CA LYS A 63 -6.58 3.82 -14.80
C LYS A 63 -6.03 5.21 -14.47
N TYR A 64 -5.33 5.35 -13.33
CA TYR A 64 -4.74 6.64 -12.93
C TYR A 64 -3.60 7.08 -13.84
N LEU A 65 -2.75 6.15 -14.30
CA LEU A 65 -1.71 6.45 -15.30
C LEU A 65 -2.33 6.99 -16.59
N SER A 66 -3.37 6.34 -17.10
CA SER A 66 -4.08 6.80 -18.30
C SER A 66 -4.75 8.17 -18.09
N ALA A 67 -5.27 8.45 -16.90
CA ALA A 67 -5.86 9.74 -16.56
C ALA A 67 -4.83 10.89 -16.48
N MET A 68 -3.54 10.54 -16.34
CA MET A 68 -2.41 11.48 -16.38
C MET A 68 -1.68 11.47 -17.74
N ASP A 69 -2.36 11.03 -18.81
CA ASP A 69 -1.80 10.92 -20.17
C ASP A 69 -0.51 10.08 -20.26
N PHE A 70 -0.38 9.10 -19.36
CA PHE A 70 0.78 8.23 -19.30
C PHE A 70 0.40 6.79 -19.64
N TYR A 71 0.56 6.43 -20.91
CA TYR A 71 0.07 5.17 -21.49
C TYR A 71 1.12 4.07 -21.44
N ILE A 72 1.39 3.58 -20.26
CA ILE A 72 2.16 2.36 -19.99
C ILE A 72 1.26 1.29 -19.38
N THR A 73 1.70 0.04 -19.42
CA THR A 73 1.09 -1.04 -18.64
C THR A 73 1.97 -1.31 -17.43
N PHE A 74 1.45 -1.04 -16.24
CA PHE A 74 2.11 -1.26 -14.98
C PHE A 74 1.41 -2.41 -14.24
N GLU A 75 2.17 -3.40 -13.84
CA GLU A 75 1.66 -4.57 -13.11
C GLU A 75 2.53 -4.84 -11.88
N LEU A 76 1.88 -5.12 -10.76
CA LEU A 76 2.51 -5.67 -9.57
C LEU A 76 2.21 -7.16 -9.48
N ASP A 77 3.22 -7.95 -9.11
CA ASP A 77 3.06 -9.35 -8.76
C ASP A 77 2.69 -9.53 -7.26
N GLU A 78 2.58 -10.76 -6.84
CA GLU A 78 2.23 -11.13 -5.46
C GLU A 78 3.28 -10.75 -4.42
N ASN A 79 4.51 -10.48 -4.85
CA ASN A 79 5.64 -10.06 -4.04
C ASN A 79 5.90 -8.55 -4.14
N PHE A 80 4.98 -7.82 -4.82
CA PHE A 80 5.13 -6.40 -5.16
C PHE A 80 6.32 -6.08 -6.06
N ASN A 81 6.79 -7.05 -6.85
CA ASN A 81 7.71 -6.75 -7.92
C ASN A 81 6.93 -6.07 -9.06
N GLU A 82 7.51 -5.03 -9.61
CA GLU A 82 6.96 -4.28 -10.72
C GLU A 82 7.33 -4.90 -12.06
N SER A 83 6.38 -4.92 -12.97
CA SER A 83 6.58 -5.17 -14.40
C SER A 83 5.98 -4.02 -15.19
N ILE A 84 6.79 -3.30 -15.95
CA ILE A 84 6.36 -2.12 -16.69
C ILE A 84 6.60 -2.37 -18.17
N LYS A 85 5.53 -2.22 -18.97
CA LYS A 85 5.57 -2.42 -20.44
C LYS A 85 5.06 -1.18 -21.15
N SER A 86 5.73 -0.77 -22.19
CA SER A 86 5.28 0.26 -23.10
C SER A 86 4.92 -0.34 -24.47
N ARG A 87 4.16 0.38 -25.29
CA ARG A 87 3.73 -0.07 -26.63
C ARG A 87 4.87 -0.52 -27.56
N HIS A 88 6.10 -0.09 -27.30
CA HIS A 88 7.25 -0.30 -28.20
C HIS A 88 8.48 -0.90 -27.51
N ARG A 89 8.41 -1.26 -26.22
CA ARG A 89 9.54 -1.85 -25.47
C ARG A 89 9.00 -2.90 -24.51
N ASP A 90 9.67 -4.04 -24.46
CA ASP A 90 9.16 -5.21 -23.75
C ASP A 90 9.33 -5.16 -22.24
N GLU A 91 10.36 -4.45 -21.73
CA GLU A 91 10.58 -4.35 -20.28
C GLU A 91 11.26 -3.03 -19.91
N PHE A 92 10.67 -2.35 -18.93
CA PHE A 92 11.22 -1.19 -18.26
C PHE A 92 11.35 -1.45 -16.77
N THR A 93 12.33 -0.82 -16.15
CA THR A 93 12.39 -0.67 -14.70
C THR A 93 11.98 0.75 -14.33
N TYR A 94 11.46 0.95 -13.12
CA TYR A 94 11.13 2.28 -12.60
C TYR A 94 12.31 3.26 -12.73
N ALA A 95 13.54 2.79 -12.55
CA ALA A 95 14.74 3.61 -12.69
C ALA A 95 14.97 4.19 -14.10
N SER A 96 14.35 3.59 -15.13
CA SER A 96 14.52 4.02 -16.53
C SER A 96 13.67 5.24 -16.90
N PHE A 97 12.76 5.69 -16.04
CA PHE A 97 11.87 6.81 -16.28
C PHE A 97 12.48 8.14 -15.84
N SER A 98 12.07 9.20 -16.54
CA SER A 98 12.34 10.58 -16.11
C SER A 98 11.65 10.89 -14.79
N GLU A 99 12.10 11.91 -14.07
CA GLU A 99 11.52 12.28 -12.78
C GLU A 99 10.02 12.65 -12.89
N GLY A 100 9.58 13.25 -13.99
CA GLY A 100 8.18 13.55 -14.24
C GLY A 100 7.32 12.29 -14.47
N GLU A 101 7.85 11.30 -15.17
CA GLU A 101 7.20 10.00 -15.38
C GLU A 101 7.13 9.20 -14.07
N LYS A 102 8.21 9.19 -13.29
CA LYS A 102 8.23 8.58 -11.95
C LYS A 102 7.17 9.19 -11.04
N MET A 103 7.04 10.52 -11.05
CA MET A 103 6.02 11.22 -10.27
C MET A 103 4.61 10.78 -10.67
N ARG A 104 4.32 10.58 -11.97
CA ARG A 104 3.02 10.06 -12.42
C ARG A 104 2.76 8.63 -11.91
N ILE A 105 3.80 7.78 -11.90
CA ILE A 105 3.70 6.43 -11.34
C ILE A 105 3.42 6.49 -9.82
N ASP A 106 4.15 7.31 -9.09
CA ASP A 106 4.01 7.45 -7.64
C ASP A 106 2.62 7.96 -7.24
N LEU A 107 2.10 8.93 -8.00
CA LEU A 107 0.75 9.46 -7.80
C LEU A 107 -0.33 8.41 -8.14
N ALA A 108 -0.14 7.64 -9.21
CA ALA A 108 -1.05 6.54 -9.55
C ALA A 108 -1.09 5.48 -8.46
N LEU A 109 0.06 5.14 -7.89
CA LEU A 109 0.17 4.24 -6.74
C LEU A 109 -0.53 4.81 -5.50
N LEU A 110 -0.28 6.07 -5.15
CA LEU A 110 -0.91 6.77 -4.02
C LEU A 110 -2.44 6.72 -4.10
N PHE A 111 -3.00 7.10 -5.26
CA PHE A 111 -4.46 7.09 -5.45
C PHE A 111 -5.04 5.69 -5.49
N THR A 112 -4.30 4.72 -6.02
CA THR A 112 -4.70 3.31 -6.00
C THR A 112 -4.79 2.79 -4.58
N TRP A 113 -3.76 3.01 -3.75
CA TRP A 113 -3.78 2.58 -2.35
C TRP A 113 -4.90 3.22 -1.56
N ARG A 114 -5.15 4.51 -1.79
CA ARG A 114 -6.29 5.21 -1.19
C ARG A 114 -7.64 4.59 -1.61
N ALA A 115 -7.82 4.30 -2.89
CA ALA A 115 -9.03 3.70 -3.41
C ALA A 115 -9.26 2.28 -2.85
N VAL A 116 -8.21 1.47 -2.76
CA VAL A 116 -8.27 0.11 -2.18
C VAL A 116 -8.58 0.18 -0.68
N ALA A 117 -7.97 1.10 0.07
CA ALA A 117 -8.26 1.30 1.49
C ALA A 117 -9.75 1.67 1.71
N LYS A 118 -10.30 2.53 0.86
CA LYS A 118 -11.73 2.90 0.88
C LYS A 118 -12.64 1.69 0.60
N LEU A 119 -12.29 0.85 -0.38
CA LEU A 119 -13.06 -0.37 -0.69
C LEU A 119 -13.13 -1.35 0.48
N LYS A 120 -12.08 -1.39 1.30
CA LYS A 120 -12.00 -2.26 2.48
C LYS A 120 -12.68 -1.70 3.73
N ASN A 121 -13.16 -0.47 3.70
CA ASN A 121 -13.64 0.25 4.90
C ASN A 121 -12.61 0.30 6.05
N SER A 122 -11.33 0.03 5.75
CA SER A 122 -10.31 -0.05 6.79
C SER A 122 -9.84 1.33 7.26
N VAL A 123 -9.73 2.29 6.35
CA VAL A 123 -9.41 3.69 6.66
C VAL A 123 -10.06 4.59 5.60
N ASN A 124 -11.05 5.36 5.97
CA ASN A 124 -11.66 6.35 5.10
C ASN A 124 -11.36 7.75 5.64
N THR A 125 -10.14 8.24 5.39
CA THR A 125 -9.79 9.61 5.73
C THR A 125 -10.39 10.57 4.71
N ASN A 126 -11.03 11.63 5.18
CA ASN A 126 -11.56 12.71 4.34
C ASN A 126 -10.53 13.84 4.13
N LEU A 127 -9.26 13.56 4.41
CA LEU A 127 -8.17 14.52 4.30
C LEU A 127 -7.08 13.97 3.36
N LEU A 128 -6.61 14.82 2.45
CA LEU A 128 -5.43 14.61 1.62
C LEU A 128 -4.57 15.87 1.69
N VAL A 129 -3.33 15.72 2.11
CA VAL A 129 -2.34 16.81 2.14
C VAL A 129 -1.25 16.47 1.13
N LEU A 130 -1.00 17.37 0.20
CA LEU A 130 0.02 17.26 -0.84
C LEU A 130 1.04 18.38 -0.61
N ASP A 131 2.20 17.97 -0.11
CA ASP A 131 3.27 18.91 0.23
C ASP A 131 4.33 18.89 -0.87
N GLU A 132 4.55 20.06 -1.52
CA GLU A 132 5.51 20.29 -2.60
C GLU A 132 5.40 19.34 -3.82
N VAL A 133 4.31 18.58 -3.95
CA VAL A 133 4.10 17.61 -5.04
C VAL A 133 4.12 18.32 -6.41
N PHE A 134 3.53 19.52 -6.50
CA PHE A 134 3.52 20.33 -7.71
C PHE A 134 4.85 21.04 -8.00
N ASP A 135 5.73 21.14 -7.01
CA ASP A 135 7.02 21.81 -7.15
C ASP A 135 8.08 20.93 -7.80
N SER A 136 7.79 19.63 -7.89
CA SER A 136 8.64 18.64 -8.53
C SER A 136 8.53 18.66 -10.06
N SER A 137 8.97 17.62 -10.70
CA SER A 137 9.22 17.50 -12.14
C SER A 137 7.97 17.37 -13.03
N LEU A 138 6.76 17.66 -12.52
CA LEU A 138 5.57 17.69 -13.37
C LEU A 138 5.63 18.86 -14.35
N ASP A 139 5.45 18.55 -15.63
CA ASP A 139 5.26 19.53 -16.68
C ASP A 139 3.85 20.18 -16.60
N ALA A 140 3.58 21.16 -17.44
CA ALA A 140 2.30 21.86 -17.43
C ALA A 140 1.12 20.91 -17.70
N SER A 141 1.28 20.00 -18.66
CA SER A 141 0.27 19.00 -18.99
C SER A 141 0.01 18.05 -17.82
N GLY A 142 1.07 17.49 -17.21
CA GLY A 142 0.96 16.62 -16.05
C GLY A 142 0.33 17.31 -14.85
N THR A 143 0.61 18.61 -14.66
CA THR A 143 -0.01 19.43 -13.62
C THR A 143 -1.52 19.55 -13.85
N ASP A 144 -1.97 19.87 -15.07
CA ASP A 144 -3.39 20.03 -15.40
C ASP A 144 -4.15 18.69 -15.28
N GLU A 145 -3.57 17.57 -15.73
CA GLU A 145 -4.17 16.25 -15.58
C GLU A 145 -4.26 15.83 -14.11
N PHE A 146 -3.26 16.12 -13.32
CA PHE A 146 -3.29 15.86 -11.89
C PHE A 146 -4.35 16.69 -11.15
N LEU A 147 -4.50 17.97 -11.51
CA LEU A 147 -5.57 18.83 -10.97
C LEU A 147 -6.96 18.29 -11.31
N LYS A 148 -7.18 17.72 -12.51
CA LYS A 148 -8.46 17.06 -12.85
C LYS A 148 -8.75 15.88 -11.92
N ILE A 149 -7.74 15.05 -11.62
CA ILE A 149 -7.90 13.93 -10.67
C ILE A 149 -8.29 14.45 -9.28
N LEU A 150 -7.63 15.52 -8.81
CA LEU A 150 -7.97 16.13 -7.52
C LEU A 150 -9.38 16.70 -7.52
N TYR A 151 -9.80 17.34 -8.61
CA TYR A 151 -11.15 17.86 -8.76
C TYR A 151 -12.20 16.72 -8.69
N ASP A 152 -11.97 15.63 -9.40
CA ASP A 152 -12.85 14.45 -9.35
C ASP A 152 -12.91 13.82 -7.96
N LEU A 153 -11.80 13.85 -7.22
CA LEU A 153 -11.75 13.36 -5.84
C LEU A 153 -12.54 14.25 -4.86
N THR A 154 -12.60 15.55 -5.10
CA THR A 154 -13.31 16.51 -4.22
C THR A 154 -14.78 16.65 -4.57
N HIS A 155 -15.14 16.60 -5.86
CA HIS A 155 -16.48 16.88 -6.37
C HIS A 155 -17.25 15.63 -6.84
N GLY A 156 -16.66 14.44 -6.81
CA GLY A 156 -17.33 13.19 -7.20
C GLY A 156 -18.48 12.84 -6.27
N THR A 157 -19.51 12.18 -6.79
CA THR A 157 -20.79 11.86 -6.13
C THR A 157 -20.67 11.07 -4.81
N SER A 158 -19.51 10.53 -4.48
CA SER A 158 -19.27 9.77 -3.25
C SER A 158 -18.06 10.29 -2.45
N SER A 159 -17.56 11.48 -2.77
CA SER A 159 -16.32 11.98 -2.18
C SER A 159 -16.60 13.23 -1.34
N ASN A 160 -16.30 13.11 -0.07
CA ASN A 160 -16.27 14.23 0.89
C ASN A 160 -14.80 14.37 1.37
N ILE A 161 -13.91 14.67 0.42
CA ILE A 161 -12.48 14.75 0.68
C ILE A 161 -12.04 16.21 0.64
N ASN A 162 -11.36 16.64 1.70
CA ASN A 162 -10.68 17.91 1.75
C ASN A 162 -9.23 17.73 1.26
N VAL A 163 -8.86 18.50 0.25
CA VAL A 163 -7.50 18.47 -0.33
C VAL A 163 -6.79 19.76 0.05
N PHE A 164 -5.62 19.63 0.64
CA PHE A 164 -4.70 20.74 0.92
C PHE A 164 -3.45 20.56 0.08
N VAL A 165 -3.09 21.59 -0.65
CA VAL A 165 -1.90 21.61 -1.48
C VAL A 165 -0.96 22.72 -0.94
N ILE A 166 0.27 22.33 -0.66
CA ILE A 166 1.36 23.25 -0.28
C ILE A 166 2.31 23.29 -1.46
N SER A 167 2.63 24.48 -1.97
CA SER A 167 3.49 24.65 -3.13
C SER A 167 4.13 26.03 -3.16
N HIS A 168 5.34 26.09 -3.72
CA HIS A 168 6.03 27.33 -4.03
C HIS A 168 5.68 27.89 -5.42
N LYS A 169 5.04 27.08 -6.29
CA LYS A 169 4.61 27.46 -7.65
C LYS A 169 3.26 28.20 -7.65
N GLY A 170 3.13 29.20 -6.80
CA GLY A 170 1.86 29.94 -6.64
C GLY A 170 1.30 30.52 -7.94
N GLU A 171 2.16 30.92 -8.89
CA GLU A 171 1.71 31.47 -10.20
C GLU A 171 0.99 30.42 -11.07
N VAL A 172 1.44 29.16 -11.04
CA VAL A 172 0.84 28.06 -11.82
C VAL A 172 -0.47 27.58 -11.21
N LEU A 173 -0.59 27.67 -9.88
CA LEU A 173 -1.72 27.14 -9.12
C LEU A 173 -2.74 28.22 -8.75
N TYR A 174 -2.47 29.49 -9.12
CA TYR A 174 -3.40 30.59 -8.89
C TYR A 174 -4.73 30.31 -9.60
N ASP A 175 -5.84 30.56 -8.91
CA ASP A 175 -7.21 30.29 -9.38
C ASP A 175 -7.56 28.82 -9.68
N LYS A 176 -6.71 27.87 -9.33
CA LYS A 176 -7.00 26.43 -9.50
C LYS A 176 -7.70 25.82 -8.28
N PHE A 177 -7.80 26.53 -7.16
CA PHE A 177 -8.37 26.07 -5.91
C PHE A 177 -9.43 27.05 -5.39
N GLU A 178 -10.44 26.54 -4.70
CA GLU A 178 -11.53 27.35 -4.12
C GLU A 178 -11.02 28.38 -3.10
N LYS A 179 -9.94 28.05 -2.39
CA LYS A 179 -9.32 28.91 -1.39
C LYS A 179 -7.79 28.83 -1.48
N THR A 180 -7.18 29.98 -1.63
CA THR A 180 -5.73 30.12 -1.61
C THR A 180 -5.31 30.94 -0.41
N VAL A 181 -4.30 30.46 0.31
CA VAL A 181 -3.68 31.17 1.44
C VAL A 181 -2.20 31.37 1.11
N LYS A 182 -1.78 32.63 1.01
CA LYS A 182 -0.41 32.98 0.68
C LYS A 182 0.35 33.39 1.94
N PHE A 183 1.48 32.73 2.18
CA PHE A 183 2.43 33.12 3.21
C PHE A 183 3.58 33.89 2.59
N GLN A 184 4.05 34.93 3.26
CA GLN A 184 5.24 35.69 2.89
C GLN A 184 6.17 35.84 4.07
N LYS A 185 7.47 35.84 3.78
CA LYS A 185 8.48 36.04 4.81
C LYS A 185 8.79 37.52 4.91
N GLN A 186 8.49 38.11 6.06
CA GLN A 186 8.90 39.48 6.39
C GLN A 186 9.99 39.45 7.46
N LYS A 187 11.21 39.85 7.10
CA LYS A 187 12.40 39.67 7.93
C LYS A 187 12.61 38.21 8.29
N ASN A 188 12.44 37.83 9.55
CA ASN A 188 12.60 36.43 10.00
C ASN A 188 11.27 35.73 10.35
N PHE A 189 10.12 36.34 10.08
CA PHE A 189 8.82 35.83 10.43
C PHE A 189 7.99 35.54 9.17
N SER A 190 7.23 34.45 9.20
CA SER A 190 6.24 34.15 8.18
C SER A 190 4.90 34.79 8.56
N THR A 191 4.33 35.55 7.66
CA THR A 191 3.05 36.24 7.84
C THR A 191 2.11 35.89 6.70
N LEU A 192 0.81 35.96 6.96
CA LEU A 192 -0.20 35.85 5.89
C LEU A 192 -0.07 37.12 5.01
N ALA A 193 -0.03 36.90 3.70
CA ALA A 193 -0.18 37.99 2.75
C ALA A 193 -1.66 38.44 2.77
N ALA A 194 -1.84 39.77 2.81
CA ALA A 194 -3.18 40.37 2.76
C ALA A 194 -3.79 40.21 1.36
#